data_7abd33cef0a8a4213e800990c8a58dc2
#
_entry.id   7abd33cef0a8a4213e800990c8a58dc2
#
_cell.length_a   1.000
_cell.length_b   1.000
_cell.length_c   1.000
_cell.angle_alpha   90.00
_cell.angle_beta   90.00
_cell.angle_gamma   90.00
#
_symmetry.space_group_name_H-M   'P 1'
#
loop_
_entity.id
_entity.type
_entity.pdbx_description
1 polymer ?
#
loop_
_entity_poly.entity_id
_entity_poly.type
_entity_poly.pdbx_seq_one_letter_code
_entity_poly.pdbx_strand_id
1 'polypeptide(L)'
;QLNKKPKQLSGGQRQRVAMGRAIVRNPKVFLFDEPLSNLDAKLRGSMRRELMLLHKKLNATMMYVTHDQTEALTLADRIVCMSMGHVQQIGKPIELYEKPANTFVATFIGLPPMNMFEGKIEKGAFKCELFDYPLNDKQKAVLKDYEGKDVILGVRPENVTRPGPVKLHITNNENLGMNTLVHGKVGGTKHIVCKFAEWCNYKAGDEIDIGFDPEMTHFFELPQGDVPGKAIR
;
A
#
# COMPACT_ATOMS: atom_id res chain seq x y z
N GLN A 1 -30.37 18.82 16.44
CA GLN A 1 -29.74 19.17 15.16
C GLN A 1 -30.76 19.61 14.08
N LEU A 2 -32.02 19.10 14.14
CA LEU A 2 -33.04 19.38 13.12
C LEU A 2 -33.38 20.88 12.94
N ASN A 3 -33.22 21.68 13.99
CA ASN A 3 -33.51 23.10 13.96
C ASN A 3 -32.30 23.98 13.56
N LYS A 4 -31.14 23.37 13.27
CA LYS A 4 -29.92 24.10 12.87
C LYS A 4 -29.88 24.34 11.36
N LYS A 5 -29.53 25.56 10.98
CA LYS A 5 -29.24 25.88 9.58
C LYS A 5 -27.90 25.23 9.17
N PRO A 6 -27.70 24.91 7.87
CA PRO A 6 -26.44 24.28 7.40
C PRO A 6 -25.15 25.01 7.84
N LYS A 7 -25.18 26.35 7.90
CA LYS A 7 -24.05 27.16 8.37
C LYS A 7 -23.67 26.95 9.85
N GLN A 8 -24.58 26.41 10.66
CA GLN A 8 -24.40 26.13 12.09
C GLN A 8 -23.89 24.72 12.36
N LEU A 9 -23.75 23.90 11.32
CA LEU A 9 -23.25 22.54 11.40
C LEU A 9 -21.73 22.52 11.16
N SER A 10 -21.01 21.63 11.87
CA SER A 10 -19.62 21.34 11.56
C SER A 10 -19.47 20.73 10.16
N GLY A 11 -18.25 20.72 9.60
CA GLY A 11 -17.97 20.09 8.30
C GLY A 11 -18.47 18.65 8.23
N GLY A 12 -18.12 17.83 9.21
CA GLY A 12 -18.57 16.44 9.29
C GLY A 12 -20.08 16.26 9.49
N GLN A 13 -20.75 17.20 10.21
CA GLN A 13 -22.20 17.18 10.33
C GLN A 13 -22.90 17.50 9.00
N ARG A 14 -22.40 18.50 8.25
CA ARG A 14 -22.92 18.81 6.91
C ARG A 14 -22.75 17.61 5.97
N GLN A 15 -21.62 16.96 6.01
CA GLN A 15 -21.31 15.81 5.16
C GLN A 15 -22.25 14.64 5.45
N ARG A 16 -22.50 14.30 6.73
CA ARG A 16 -23.49 13.27 7.11
C ARG A 16 -24.90 13.62 6.66
N VAL A 17 -25.32 14.87 6.75
CA VAL A 17 -26.62 15.32 6.23
C VAL A 17 -26.71 15.16 4.72
N ALA A 18 -25.63 15.50 3.98
CA ALA A 18 -25.59 15.31 2.53
C ALA A 18 -25.69 13.84 2.14
N MET A 19 -24.97 12.95 2.83
CA MET A 19 -25.08 11.50 2.64
C MET A 19 -26.49 10.98 2.94
N GLY A 20 -27.08 11.36 4.08
CA GLY A 20 -28.44 10.99 4.43
C GLY A 20 -29.47 11.42 3.38
N ARG A 21 -29.31 12.62 2.80
CA ARG A 21 -30.17 13.10 1.70
C ARG A 21 -30.06 12.24 0.42
N ALA A 22 -28.86 11.78 0.11
CA ALA A 22 -28.65 10.87 -1.03
C ALA A 22 -29.32 9.52 -0.79
N ILE A 23 -29.18 8.97 0.41
CA ILE A 23 -29.71 7.65 0.80
C ILE A 23 -31.26 7.63 0.73
N VAL A 24 -31.91 8.66 1.26
CA VAL A 24 -33.40 8.72 1.31
C VAL A 24 -34.03 8.75 -0.09
N ARG A 25 -33.30 9.19 -1.11
CA ARG A 25 -33.76 9.22 -2.50
C ARG A 25 -33.82 7.84 -3.18
N ASN A 26 -33.27 6.82 -2.55
CA ASN A 26 -33.18 5.45 -3.07
C ASN A 26 -32.71 5.39 -4.54
N PRO A 27 -31.54 5.96 -4.89
CA PRO A 27 -31.05 6.00 -6.24
C PRO A 27 -30.57 4.63 -6.72
N LYS A 28 -30.53 4.42 -8.04
CA LYS A 28 -29.93 3.20 -8.63
C LYS A 28 -28.40 3.17 -8.49
N VAL A 29 -27.76 4.34 -8.44
CA VAL A 29 -26.31 4.50 -8.30
C VAL A 29 -26.01 5.61 -7.32
N PHE A 30 -25.10 5.38 -6.40
CA PHE A 30 -24.53 6.41 -5.52
C PHE A 30 -23.17 6.86 -6.03
N LEU A 31 -22.94 8.17 -6.05
CA LEU A 31 -21.65 8.77 -6.37
C LEU A 31 -21.16 9.51 -5.13
N PHE A 32 -20.08 9.01 -4.53
CA PHE A 32 -19.42 9.60 -3.37
C PHE A 32 -18.06 10.16 -3.79
N ASP A 33 -17.89 11.46 -3.61
CA ASP A 33 -16.63 12.14 -3.84
C ASP A 33 -16.03 12.55 -2.49
N GLU A 34 -14.99 11.82 -2.07
CA GLU A 34 -14.28 11.98 -0.78
C GLU A 34 -15.20 12.16 0.44
N PRO A 35 -16.20 11.27 0.66
CA PRO A 35 -17.25 11.53 1.63
C PRO A 35 -16.80 11.48 3.09
N LEU A 36 -15.59 11.05 3.40
CA LEU A 36 -15.05 10.96 4.75
C LEU A 36 -13.84 11.86 5.01
N SER A 37 -13.41 12.66 4.01
CA SER A 37 -12.18 13.46 4.08
C SER A 37 -12.18 14.49 5.23
N ASN A 38 -13.34 15.09 5.54
CA ASN A 38 -13.50 16.13 6.56
C ASN A 38 -13.86 15.60 7.96
N LEU A 39 -13.67 14.30 8.21
CA LEU A 39 -13.98 13.67 9.49
C LEU A 39 -12.69 13.37 10.29
N ASP A 40 -12.79 13.46 11.61
CA ASP A 40 -11.73 12.97 12.50
C ASP A 40 -11.57 11.44 12.40
N ALA A 41 -10.43 10.92 12.83
CA ALA A 41 -10.08 9.49 12.68
C ALA A 41 -11.09 8.54 13.34
N LYS A 42 -11.61 8.88 14.53
CA LYS A 42 -12.60 8.07 15.25
C LYS A 42 -13.92 8.02 14.51
N LEU A 43 -14.40 9.17 14.06
CA LEU A 43 -15.65 9.30 13.32
C LEU A 43 -15.52 8.65 11.93
N ARG A 44 -14.38 8.80 11.24
CA ARG A 44 -14.11 8.16 9.96
C ARG A 44 -14.20 6.63 10.06
N GLY A 45 -13.65 6.02 11.12
CA GLY A 45 -13.75 4.58 11.37
C GLY A 45 -15.19 4.10 11.58
N SER A 46 -16.02 4.86 12.32
CA SER A 46 -17.44 4.51 12.51
C SER A 46 -18.24 4.67 11.22
N MET A 47 -18.01 5.75 10.47
CA MET A 47 -18.71 6.01 9.20
C MET A 47 -18.36 4.98 8.11
N ARG A 48 -17.12 4.49 8.04
CA ARG A 48 -16.76 3.37 7.15
C ARG A 48 -17.62 2.14 7.43
N ARG A 49 -17.77 1.75 8.70
CA ARG A 49 -18.63 0.62 9.08
C ARG A 49 -20.09 0.84 8.68
N GLU A 50 -20.62 2.03 8.91
CA GLU A 50 -21.99 2.38 8.52
C GLU A 50 -22.21 2.31 7.01
N LEU A 51 -21.23 2.80 6.21
CA LEU A 51 -21.27 2.72 4.75
C LEU A 51 -21.23 1.26 4.25
N MET A 52 -20.40 0.41 4.85
CA MET A 52 -20.36 -1.02 4.52
C MET A 52 -21.72 -1.70 4.78
N LEU A 53 -22.34 -1.42 5.94
CA LEU A 53 -23.64 -1.96 6.29
C LEU A 53 -24.74 -1.44 5.34
N LEU A 54 -24.67 -0.16 5.00
CA LEU A 54 -25.59 0.47 4.06
C LEU A 54 -25.48 -0.14 2.67
N HIS A 55 -24.26 -0.31 2.16
CA HIS A 55 -24.03 -0.97 0.86
C HIS A 55 -24.67 -2.36 0.82
N LYS A 56 -24.41 -3.18 1.83
CA LYS A 56 -25.01 -4.51 1.96
C LYS A 56 -26.54 -4.48 2.02
N LYS A 57 -27.11 -3.49 2.71
CA LYS A 57 -28.55 -3.35 2.89
C LYS A 57 -29.28 -2.88 1.63
N LEU A 58 -28.66 -1.94 0.89
CA LEU A 58 -29.29 -1.33 -0.28
C LEU A 58 -29.07 -2.14 -1.55
N ASN A 59 -28.04 -2.98 -1.60
CA ASN A 59 -27.61 -3.73 -2.78
C ASN A 59 -27.52 -2.84 -4.05
N ALA A 60 -27.08 -1.59 -3.87
CA ALA A 60 -27.01 -0.58 -4.91
C ALA A 60 -25.56 -0.41 -5.39
N THR A 61 -25.39 -0.06 -6.64
CA THR A 61 -24.05 0.29 -7.17
C THR A 61 -23.58 1.59 -6.52
N MET A 62 -22.36 1.56 -5.97
CA MET A 62 -21.73 2.72 -5.36
C MET A 62 -20.38 3.00 -6.03
N MET A 63 -20.21 4.20 -6.56
CA MET A 63 -18.91 4.72 -6.98
C MET A 63 -18.39 5.61 -5.85
N TYR A 64 -17.18 5.31 -5.40
CA TYR A 64 -16.56 5.96 -4.25
C TYR A 64 -15.16 6.46 -4.61
N VAL A 65 -14.96 7.76 -4.62
CA VAL A 65 -13.67 8.39 -4.86
C VAL A 65 -13.03 8.70 -3.51
N THR A 66 -11.79 8.30 -3.33
CA THR A 66 -11.00 8.58 -2.13
C THR A 66 -9.50 8.59 -2.44
N HIS A 67 -8.74 9.33 -1.67
CA HIS A 67 -7.28 9.23 -1.60
C HIS A 67 -6.80 8.42 -0.38
N ASP A 68 -7.71 7.98 0.50
CA ASP A 68 -7.40 7.14 1.66
C ASP A 68 -7.38 5.66 1.25
N GLN A 69 -6.18 5.05 1.28
CA GLN A 69 -5.99 3.64 0.92
C GLN A 69 -6.78 2.70 1.83
N THR A 70 -6.93 3.04 3.13
CA THR A 70 -7.69 2.22 4.08
C THR A 70 -9.16 2.18 3.70
N GLU A 71 -9.72 3.30 3.24
CA GLU A 71 -11.09 3.35 2.72
C GLU A 71 -11.22 2.48 1.47
N ALA A 72 -10.34 2.66 0.49
CA ALA A 72 -10.36 1.88 -0.75
C ALA A 72 -10.26 0.37 -0.47
N LEU A 73 -9.27 -0.05 0.34
CA LEU A 73 -9.03 -1.46 0.64
C LEU A 73 -10.12 -2.13 1.48
N THR A 74 -10.87 -1.33 2.28
CA THR A 74 -11.90 -1.89 3.19
C THR A 74 -13.32 -1.79 2.67
N LEU A 75 -13.64 -0.80 1.82
CA LEU A 75 -15.00 -0.56 1.36
C LEU A 75 -15.29 -1.15 -0.02
N ALA A 76 -14.29 -1.26 -0.89
CA ALA A 76 -14.50 -1.58 -2.28
C ALA A 76 -14.57 -3.08 -2.56
N ASP A 77 -15.49 -3.49 -3.43
CA ASP A 77 -15.45 -4.80 -4.10
C ASP A 77 -14.41 -4.81 -5.24
N ARG A 78 -14.23 -3.65 -5.88
CA ARG A 78 -13.22 -3.41 -6.94
C ARG A 78 -12.64 -2.01 -6.79
N ILE A 79 -11.32 -1.92 -6.95
CA ILE A 79 -10.58 -0.66 -6.95
C ILE A 79 -10.13 -0.34 -8.38
N VAL A 80 -10.30 0.91 -8.77
CA VAL A 80 -9.66 1.51 -9.94
C VAL A 80 -8.56 2.44 -9.43
N CYS A 81 -7.31 1.98 -9.50
CA CYS A 81 -6.15 2.79 -9.13
C CYS A 81 -5.74 3.67 -10.30
N MET A 82 -5.66 4.97 -10.07
CA MET A 82 -5.38 5.97 -11.11
C MET A 82 -4.17 6.84 -10.76
N SER A 83 -3.44 7.25 -11.77
CA SER A 83 -2.35 8.24 -11.66
C SER A 83 -2.33 9.11 -12.91
N MET A 84 -2.23 10.43 -12.73
CA MET A 84 -2.15 11.41 -13.83
C MET A 84 -3.21 11.21 -14.92
N GLY A 85 -4.44 10.88 -14.51
CA GLY A 85 -5.56 10.63 -15.43
C GLY A 85 -5.58 9.26 -16.10
N HIS A 86 -4.56 8.42 -15.89
CA HIS A 86 -4.46 7.09 -16.45
C HIS A 86 -4.78 6.01 -15.42
N VAL A 87 -5.52 4.98 -15.86
CA VAL A 87 -5.80 3.80 -15.04
C VAL A 87 -4.53 2.95 -14.96
N GLN A 88 -4.06 2.70 -13.74
CA GLN A 88 -2.86 1.90 -13.48
C GLN A 88 -3.18 0.43 -13.23
N GLN A 89 -4.28 0.16 -12.50
CA GLN A 89 -4.77 -1.20 -12.25
C GLN A 89 -6.25 -1.17 -11.86
N ILE A 90 -6.97 -2.20 -12.29
CA ILE A 90 -8.34 -2.49 -11.84
C ILE A 90 -8.37 -3.91 -11.27
N GLY A 91 -8.88 -4.08 -10.06
CA GLY A 91 -8.96 -5.41 -9.44
C GLY A 91 -9.63 -5.38 -8.07
N LYS A 92 -9.70 -6.54 -7.43
CA LYS A 92 -10.09 -6.64 -6.02
C LYS A 92 -9.02 -6.01 -5.13
N PRO A 93 -9.38 -5.50 -3.94
CA PRO A 93 -8.40 -4.92 -3.01
C PRO A 93 -7.16 -5.78 -2.80
N ILE A 94 -7.36 -7.08 -2.55
CA ILE A 94 -6.27 -8.03 -2.32
C ILE A 94 -5.36 -8.20 -3.56
N GLU A 95 -5.91 -8.12 -4.77
CA GLU A 95 -5.13 -8.25 -6.00
C GLU A 95 -4.19 -7.05 -6.21
N LEU A 96 -4.65 -5.84 -5.88
CA LEU A 96 -3.79 -4.65 -5.96
C LEU A 96 -2.66 -4.70 -4.93
N TYR A 97 -2.93 -5.29 -3.77
CA TYR A 97 -1.96 -5.43 -2.69
C TYR A 97 -0.93 -6.53 -2.97
N GLU A 98 -1.39 -7.76 -3.26
CA GLU A 98 -0.53 -8.93 -3.46
C GLU A 98 0.08 -8.99 -4.87
N LYS A 99 -0.61 -8.43 -5.88
CA LYS A 99 -0.22 -8.49 -7.27
C LYS A 99 -0.28 -7.12 -7.94
N PRO A 100 0.52 -6.14 -7.48
CA PRO A 100 0.56 -4.82 -8.10
C PRO A 100 1.04 -4.92 -9.54
N ALA A 101 0.35 -4.22 -10.46
CA ALA A 101 0.66 -4.28 -11.89
C ALA A 101 1.93 -3.53 -12.28
N ASN A 102 2.34 -2.58 -11.46
CA ASN A 102 3.53 -1.75 -11.72
C ASN A 102 4.07 -1.13 -10.42
N THR A 103 5.19 -0.45 -10.53
CA THR A 103 5.87 0.22 -9.40
C THR A 103 5.02 1.28 -8.72
N PHE A 104 4.17 2.00 -9.47
CA PHE A 104 3.26 2.98 -8.89
C PHE A 104 2.24 2.31 -7.94
N VAL A 105 1.53 1.29 -8.41
CA VAL A 105 0.55 0.57 -7.57
C VAL A 105 1.23 -0.08 -6.38
N ALA A 106 2.42 -0.65 -6.56
CA ALA A 106 3.19 -1.30 -5.49
C ALA A 106 3.55 -0.35 -4.35
N THR A 107 3.92 0.90 -4.68
CA THR A 107 4.30 1.91 -3.69
C THR A 107 3.10 2.72 -3.18
N PHE A 108 2.05 2.88 -4.01
CA PHE A 108 0.86 3.61 -3.61
C PHE A 108 -0.06 2.79 -2.71
N ILE A 109 -0.17 1.47 -2.93
CA ILE A 109 -1.03 0.58 -2.13
C ILE A 109 -0.21 -0.11 -1.04
N GLY A 110 -0.51 0.23 0.21
CA GLY A 110 0.14 -0.28 1.42
C GLY A 110 0.80 0.83 2.25
N LEU A 111 0.69 0.71 3.58
CA LEU A 111 1.27 1.63 4.57
C LEU A 111 2.03 0.83 5.62
N PRO A 112 3.34 1.01 5.70
CA PRO A 112 4.21 1.82 4.84
C PRO A 112 4.30 1.32 3.38
N PRO A 113 4.80 2.15 2.43
CA PRO A 113 5.02 1.75 1.05
C PRO A 113 5.96 0.56 0.89
N MET A 114 5.89 -0.15 -0.25
CA MET A 114 6.83 -1.20 -0.61
C MET A 114 8.26 -0.65 -0.72
N ASN A 115 9.22 -1.35 -0.11
CA ASN A 115 10.65 -1.05 -0.29
C ASN A 115 11.07 -1.46 -1.71
N MET A 116 11.75 -0.59 -2.43
CA MET A 116 12.18 -0.80 -3.81
C MET A 116 13.70 -0.72 -3.92
N PHE A 117 14.33 -1.71 -4.55
CA PHE A 117 15.76 -1.77 -4.78
C PHE A 117 16.04 -1.94 -6.27
N GLU A 118 16.80 -1.04 -6.86
CA GLU A 118 17.26 -1.17 -8.23
C GLU A 118 18.50 -2.04 -8.28
N GLY A 119 18.56 -2.92 -9.26
CA GLY A 119 19.68 -3.84 -9.43
C GLY A 119 19.58 -4.63 -10.73
N LYS A 120 20.39 -5.64 -10.89
CA LYS A 120 20.50 -6.45 -12.08
C LYS A 120 20.34 -7.94 -11.78
N ILE A 121 19.78 -8.67 -12.74
CA ILE A 121 19.74 -10.13 -12.66
C ILE A 121 21.03 -10.68 -13.23
N GLU A 122 21.82 -11.37 -12.41
CA GLU A 122 23.08 -11.99 -12.83
C GLU A 122 23.31 -13.34 -12.14
N LYS A 123 23.60 -14.36 -12.94
CA LYS A 123 23.98 -15.72 -12.46
C LYS A 123 22.97 -16.30 -11.45
N GLY A 124 21.68 -16.08 -11.70
CA GLY A 124 20.61 -16.61 -10.85
C GLY A 124 20.44 -15.87 -9.51
N ALA A 125 20.91 -14.62 -9.41
CA ALA A 125 20.71 -13.73 -8.28
C ALA A 125 20.29 -12.34 -8.76
N PHE A 126 19.54 -11.62 -7.92
CA PHE A 126 19.41 -10.18 -8.04
C PHE A 126 20.58 -9.53 -7.32
N LYS A 127 21.30 -8.66 -8.00
CA LYS A 127 22.45 -7.95 -7.47
C LYS A 127 22.25 -6.46 -7.51
N CYS A 128 22.48 -5.81 -6.41
CA CYS A 128 22.55 -4.36 -6.32
C CYS A 128 23.84 -3.95 -5.59
N GLU A 129 24.14 -2.66 -5.56
CA GLU A 129 25.32 -2.14 -4.84
C GLU A 129 25.31 -2.44 -3.33
N LEU A 130 24.15 -2.81 -2.77
CA LEU A 130 23.94 -2.91 -1.33
C LEU A 130 23.97 -4.37 -0.84
N PHE A 131 23.53 -5.32 -1.67
CA PHE A 131 23.47 -6.74 -1.33
C PHE A 131 23.23 -7.60 -2.58
N ASP A 132 23.51 -8.90 -2.44
CA ASP A 132 23.13 -9.94 -3.38
C ASP A 132 21.93 -10.70 -2.81
N TYR A 133 20.90 -10.93 -3.65
CA TYR A 133 19.71 -11.69 -3.27
C TYR A 133 19.60 -12.94 -4.17
N PRO A 134 19.80 -14.15 -3.63
CA PRO A 134 19.70 -15.37 -4.42
C PRO A 134 18.25 -15.64 -4.82
N LEU A 135 18.02 -15.91 -6.09
CA LEU A 135 16.69 -16.22 -6.61
C LEU A 135 16.34 -17.68 -6.36
N ASN A 136 15.10 -17.94 -5.97
CA ASN A 136 14.55 -19.29 -5.95
C ASN A 136 14.21 -19.79 -7.37
N ASP A 137 13.84 -21.06 -7.54
CA ASP A 137 13.62 -21.65 -8.86
C ASP A 137 12.41 -21.03 -9.60
N LYS A 138 11.36 -20.63 -8.87
CA LYS A 138 10.19 -19.91 -9.44
C LYS A 138 10.64 -18.54 -9.97
N GLN A 139 11.37 -17.79 -9.19
CA GLN A 139 11.90 -16.49 -9.57
C GLN A 139 12.84 -16.58 -10.77
N LYS A 140 13.74 -17.58 -10.80
CA LYS A 140 14.62 -17.83 -11.96
C LYS A 140 13.82 -18.11 -13.22
N ALA A 141 12.73 -18.88 -13.13
CA ALA A 141 11.88 -19.17 -14.26
C ALA A 141 11.21 -17.90 -14.82
N VAL A 142 10.68 -17.06 -13.95
CA VAL A 142 10.02 -15.78 -14.32
C VAL A 142 11.02 -14.77 -14.86
N LEU A 143 12.21 -14.70 -14.30
CA LEU A 143 13.25 -13.72 -14.65
C LEU A 143 14.22 -14.20 -15.74
N LYS A 144 13.97 -15.34 -16.39
CA LYS A 144 14.86 -15.94 -17.39
C LYS A 144 15.23 -14.97 -18.51
N ASP A 145 14.27 -14.19 -18.99
CA ASP A 145 14.47 -13.23 -20.09
C ASP A 145 15.06 -11.89 -19.61
N TYR A 146 15.33 -11.78 -18.31
CA TYR A 146 15.91 -10.59 -17.68
C TYR A 146 17.36 -10.78 -17.25
N GLU A 147 18.01 -11.89 -17.59
CA GLU A 147 19.44 -12.10 -17.32
C GLU A 147 20.26 -10.97 -17.95
N GLY A 148 21.12 -10.34 -17.16
CA GLY A 148 21.91 -9.17 -17.54
C GLY A 148 21.15 -7.85 -17.62
N LYS A 149 19.83 -7.81 -17.34
CA LYS A 149 19.02 -6.59 -17.38
C LYS A 149 18.82 -6.00 -15.99
N ASP A 150 18.64 -4.68 -15.98
CA ASP A 150 18.29 -3.95 -14.77
C ASP A 150 16.80 -4.14 -14.46
N VAL A 151 16.52 -4.39 -13.19
CA VAL A 151 15.17 -4.61 -12.65
C VAL A 151 15.05 -3.98 -11.27
N ILE A 152 13.82 -3.88 -10.78
CA ILE A 152 13.54 -3.45 -9.39
C ILE A 152 13.05 -4.66 -8.60
N LEU A 153 13.70 -4.93 -7.47
CA LEU A 153 13.20 -5.83 -6.42
C LEU A 153 12.33 -5.03 -5.47
N GLY A 154 11.07 -5.44 -5.32
CA GLY A 154 10.11 -4.88 -4.39
C GLY A 154 9.83 -5.80 -3.20
N VAL A 155 9.91 -5.26 -1.99
CA VAL A 155 9.64 -6.01 -0.75
C VAL A 155 8.73 -5.18 0.15
N ARG A 156 7.58 -5.75 0.54
CA ARG A 156 6.71 -5.07 1.50
C ARG A 156 7.33 -5.06 2.89
N PRO A 157 7.11 -4.02 3.70
CA PRO A 157 7.67 -3.91 5.05
C PRO A 157 7.42 -5.13 5.95
N GLU A 158 6.25 -5.74 5.86
CA GLU A 158 5.88 -6.94 6.62
C GLU A 158 6.50 -8.24 6.13
N ASN A 159 7.08 -8.25 4.92
CA ASN A 159 7.75 -9.40 4.33
C ASN A 159 9.27 -9.35 4.50
N VAL A 160 9.75 -8.38 5.27
CA VAL A 160 11.13 -8.38 5.76
C VAL A 160 11.24 -9.34 6.93
N THR A 161 12.17 -10.30 6.82
CA THR A 161 12.40 -11.36 7.80
C THR A 161 13.65 -11.10 8.64
N ARG A 162 13.81 -11.84 9.72
CA ARG A 162 15.02 -11.88 10.57
C ARG A 162 15.27 -13.32 11.07
N PRO A 163 16.51 -13.76 11.14
CA PRO A 163 17.70 -13.11 10.59
C PRO A 163 17.79 -13.21 9.07
N GLY A 164 18.76 -12.54 8.46
CA GLY A 164 19.02 -12.63 7.04
C GLY A 164 20.40 -12.04 6.65
N PRO A 165 20.74 -12.04 5.35
CA PRO A 165 22.10 -11.69 4.89
C PRO A 165 22.33 -10.19 4.73
N VAL A 166 21.31 -9.34 4.91
CA VAL A 166 21.38 -7.90 4.64
C VAL A 166 21.48 -7.14 5.95
N LYS A 167 22.49 -6.28 6.09
CA LYS A 167 22.68 -5.43 7.27
C LYS A 167 21.81 -4.18 7.19
N LEU A 168 21.01 -3.95 8.21
CA LEU A 168 20.17 -2.77 8.40
C LEU A 168 20.71 -1.94 9.56
N HIS A 169 21.18 -0.73 9.28
CA HIS A 169 21.52 0.25 10.30
C HIS A 169 20.28 1.03 10.70
N ILE A 170 19.83 0.88 11.94
CA ILE A 170 18.58 1.44 12.43
C ILE A 170 18.72 2.95 12.63
N THR A 171 17.76 3.70 12.11
CA THR A 171 17.67 5.15 12.29
C THR A 171 16.54 5.57 13.22
N ASN A 172 15.45 4.81 13.26
CA ASN A 172 14.29 5.08 14.11
C ASN A 172 13.51 3.80 14.37
N ASN A 173 12.77 3.76 15.48
CA ASN A 173 11.93 2.65 15.89
C ASN A 173 10.58 3.19 16.42
N GLU A 174 9.50 2.86 15.73
CA GLU A 174 8.14 3.31 16.07
C GLU A 174 7.29 2.13 16.55
N ASN A 175 7.02 2.10 17.84
CA ASN A 175 6.17 1.08 18.44
C ASN A 175 4.70 1.49 18.36
N LEU A 176 3.91 0.79 17.56
CA LEU A 176 2.49 1.07 17.30
C LEU A 176 1.54 0.14 18.11
N GLY A 177 2.02 -0.42 19.20
CA GLY A 177 1.28 -1.38 20.04
C GLY A 177 1.43 -2.81 19.55
N MET A 178 0.69 -3.24 18.53
CA MET A 178 0.76 -4.60 17.99
C MET A 178 1.93 -4.82 17.01
N ASN A 179 2.47 -3.76 16.45
CA ASN A 179 3.53 -3.82 15.45
C ASN A 179 4.60 -2.79 15.78
N THR A 180 5.81 -3.05 15.33
CA THR A 180 6.91 -2.08 15.34
C THR A 180 7.30 -1.76 13.90
N LEU A 181 7.36 -0.48 13.55
CA LEU A 181 8.01 -0.01 12.33
C LEU A 181 9.47 0.31 12.65
N VAL A 182 10.37 -0.39 12.02
CA VAL A 182 11.81 -0.18 12.14
C VAL A 182 12.30 0.50 10.88
N HIS A 183 12.76 1.74 11.00
CA HIS A 183 13.34 2.52 9.92
C HIS A 183 14.85 2.37 9.96
N GLY A 184 15.45 2.15 8.82
CA GLY A 184 16.90 2.00 8.75
C GLY A 184 17.46 2.25 7.36
N LYS A 185 18.78 2.11 7.26
CA LYS A 185 19.53 2.23 6.01
C LYS A 185 20.24 0.94 5.69
N VAL A 186 20.10 0.47 4.47
CA VAL A 186 20.91 -0.61 3.89
C VAL A 186 22.06 0.05 3.12
N GLY A 187 23.29 -0.46 3.31
CA GLY A 187 24.49 0.10 2.67
C GLY A 187 24.75 1.57 3.00
N GLY A 188 24.23 2.08 4.13
CA GLY A 188 24.41 3.46 4.56
C GLY A 188 23.58 4.50 3.81
N THR A 189 22.97 4.17 2.68
CA THR A 189 22.30 5.11 1.78
C THR A 189 20.82 4.85 1.60
N LYS A 190 20.41 3.61 1.34
CA LYS A 190 19.03 3.25 0.98
C LYS A 190 18.14 3.14 2.22
N HIS A 191 17.21 4.07 2.38
CA HIS A 191 16.19 3.99 3.42
C HIS A 191 15.17 2.90 3.10
N ILE A 192 14.87 2.09 4.12
CA ILE A 192 13.80 1.09 4.10
C ILE A 192 13.01 1.13 5.40
N VAL A 193 11.82 0.55 5.36
CA VAL A 193 10.97 0.33 6.53
C VAL A 193 10.70 -1.16 6.66
N CYS A 194 10.90 -1.70 7.84
CA CYS A 194 10.52 -3.05 8.22
C CYS A 194 9.33 -2.99 9.18
N LYS A 195 8.38 -3.91 9.06
CA LYS A 195 7.23 -3.99 9.95
C LYS A 195 7.22 -5.35 10.63
N PHE A 196 7.53 -5.36 11.91
CA PHE A 196 7.54 -6.59 12.71
C PHE A 196 6.28 -6.69 13.59
N ALA A 197 5.65 -7.87 13.61
CA ALA A 197 4.45 -8.16 14.39
C ALA A 197 4.78 -8.42 15.87
N GLU A 198 5.75 -7.70 16.43
CA GLU A 198 6.19 -7.80 17.80
C GLU A 198 6.74 -6.46 18.28
N TRP A 199 6.87 -6.31 19.58
CA TRP A 199 7.52 -5.15 20.19
C TRP A 199 9.02 -5.26 20.04
N CYS A 200 9.61 -4.35 19.28
CA CYS A 200 11.06 -4.24 19.13
C CYS A 200 11.58 -3.03 19.94
N ASN A 201 12.70 -3.19 20.61
CA ASN A 201 13.33 -2.13 21.40
C ASN A 201 14.69 -1.76 20.82
N TYR A 202 14.71 -1.46 19.51
CA TYR A 202 15.91 -1.00 18.84
C TYR A 202 16.14 0.50 19.08
N LYS A 203 17.41 0.91 19.05
CA LYS A 203 17.83 2.30 19.13
C LYS A 203 18.44 2.76 17.83
N ALA A 204 18.43 4.06 17.59
CA ALA A 204 19.18 4.62 16.49
C ALA A 204 20.68 4.29 16.66
N GLY A 205 21.30 3.77 15.61
CA GLY A 205 22.67 3.28 15.60
C GLY A 205 22.83 1.77 15.79
N ASP A 206 21.78 1.05 16.22
CA ASP A 206 21.82 -0.41 16.26
C ASP A 206 21.91 -0.99 14.84
N GLU A 207 22.47 -2.18 14.74
CA GLU A 207 22.54 -2.94 13.49
C GLU A 207 21.83 -4.28 13.65
N ILE A 208 21.02 -4.65 12.68
CA ILE A 208 20.36 -5.96 12.64
C ILE A 208 20.51 -6.62 11.28
N ASP A 209 20.52 -7.95 11.26
CA ASP A 209 20.55 -8.75 10.05
C ASP A 209 19.13 -9.06 9.59
N ILE A 210 18.79 -8.64 8.38
CA ILE A 210 17.46 -8.82 7.76
C ILE A 210 17.54 -9.65 6.48
N GLY A 211 16.44 -10.27 6.13
CA GLY A 211 16.22 -10.97 4.87
C GLY A 211 14.88 -10.58 4.25
N PHE A 212 14.57 -11.19 3.14
CA PHE A 212 13.31 -10.98 2.43
C PHE A 212 12.65 -12.34 2.17
N ASP A 213 11.34 -12.44 2.43
CA ASP A 213 10.58 -13.66 2.14
C ASP A 213 10.54 -13.90 0.62
N PRO A 214 11.15 -14.99 0.11
CA PRO A 214 11.25 -15.23 -1.33
C PRO A 214 9.89 -15.42 -2.03
N GLU A 215 8.87 -15.91 -1.31
CA GLU A 215 7.54 -16.10 -1.90
C GLU A 215 6.74 -14.77 -1.97
N MET A 216 7.18 -13.75 -1.24
CA MET A 216 6.50 -12.46 -1.10
C MET A 216 7.27 -11.29 -1.70
N THR A 217 8.33 -11.56 -2.45
CA THR A 217 9.06 -10.54 -3.20
C THR A 217 8.44 -10.32 -4.58
N HIS A 218 8.61 -9.11 -5.10
CA HIS A 218 8.12 -8.71 -6.41
C HIS A 218 9.27 -8.22 -7.28
N PHE A 219 9.14 -8.40 -8.59
CA PHE A 219 10.09 -7.83 -9.55
C PHE A 219 9.37 -6.95 -10.54
N PHE A 220 10.01 -5.84 -10.91
CA PHE A 220 9.46 -4.88 -11.86
C PHE A 220 10.54 -4.46 -12.86
N GLU A 221 10.09 -4.09 -14.04
CA GLU A 221 10.92 -3.36 -15.01
C GLU A 221 11.25 -1.97 -14.46
N LEU A 222 12.30 -1.35 -14.98
CA LEU A 222 12.57 0.06 -14.67
C LEU A 222 11.50 0.96 -15.28
N PRO A 223 11.12 2.06 -14.61
CA PRO A 223 10.25 3.08 -15.19
C PRO A 223 10.85 3.68 -16.46
N GLN A 224 10.02 4.02 -17.42
CA GLN A 224 10.42 4.70 -18.65
C GLN A 224 9.79 6.10 -18.71
N GLY A 225 10.53 7.12 -18.30
CA GLY A 225 10.00 8.47 -18.11
C GLY A 225 8.87 8.45 -17.06
N ASP A 226 7.70 8.95 -17.45
CA ASP A 226 6.51 8.98 -16.56
C ASP A 226 5.74 7.64 -16.49
N VAL A 227 6.16 6.62 -17.26
CA VAL A 227 5.51 5.31 -17.27
C VAL A 227 6.10 4.43 -16.17
N PRO A 228 5.30 4.00 -15.17
CA PRO A 228 5.77 3.13 -14.11
C PRO A 228 6.27 1.78 -14.63
N GLY A 229 7.33 1.24 -14.02
CA GLY A 229 7.87 -0.07 -14.37
C GLY A 229 6.84 -1.18 -14.16
N LYS A 230 6.64 -2.01 -15.18
CA LYS A 230 5.66 -3.12 -15.16
C LYS A 230 6.13 -4.24 -14.26
N ALA A 231 5.18 -4.93 -13.62
CA ALA A 231 5.48 -6.14 -12.87
C ALA A 231 5.92 -7.28 -13.79
N ILE A 232 7.00 -7.94 -13.41
CA ILE A 232 7.53 -9.14 -14.05
C ILE A 232 6.92 -10.35 -13.32
N ARG A 233 6.20 -11.21 -14.06
CA ARG A 233 5.43 -12.34 -13.49
C ARG A 233 5.62 -13.60 -14.30
#